data_fb3d6d5edc1157e67c90457d4cdea714
#
_entry.id   fb3d6d5edc1157e67c90457d4cdea714
#
_cell.length_a   1.000
_cell.length_b   1.000
_cell.length_c   1.000
_cell.angle_alpha   90.00
_cell.angle_beta   90.00
_cell.angle_gamma   90.00
#
_symmetry.space_group_name_H-M   'P 1'
#
loop_
_entity.id
_entity.type
_entity.pdbx_description
1 polymer ?
#
loop_
_entity_poly.entity_id
_entity_poly.type
_entity_poly.pdbx_seq_one_letter_code
_entity_poly.pdbx_strand_id
1 'polypeptide(L)'
;LPITTFIRALGLSSNNDIREFFGDDDRLEATLEKDTTKNTEEALLEVYRKLRPGEPPTLESAETHVNNLFFDPHRYDISRVGRYKYNKKLALTDRIEGGITVYDIYSPFTGELLAEAGEKLTTEKAEAIDRAGVKEVTIDLEGKHVKVISNNMVDPLDFIEGVTRDQLEEIAINEKVRFSVLKEIIEEYGDDTEILLEQMAL
;
A
#
# COMPACT_ATOMS: atom_id res chain seq x y z
N LEU A 1 1.17 16.70 17.21
CA LEU A 1 0.11 15.76 16.84
C LEU A 1 0.68 14.34 16.86
N PRO A 2 0.08 13.39 17.63
CA PRO A 2 0.47 11.98 17.58
C PRO A 2 0.26 11.42 16.16
N ILE A 3 1.14 10.52 15.70
CA ILE A 3 0.98 9.90 14.39
C ILE A 3 -0.30 9.06 14.31
N THR A 4 -0.72 8.47 15.42
CA THR A 4 -1.95 7.69 15.53
C THR A 4 -3.20 8.52 15.28
N THR A 5 -3.24 9.80 15.71
CA THR A 5 -4.31 10.75 15.36
C THR A 5 -4.40 10.92 13.84
N PHE A 6 -3.26 11.06 13.16
CA PHE A 6 -3.24 11.19 11.71
C PHE A 6 -3.69 9.89 11.02
N ILE A 7 -3.24 8.73 11.50
CA ILE A 7 -3.65 7.41 11.00
C ILE A 7 -5.18 7.22 11.14
N ARG A 8 -5.77 7.63 12.28
CA ARG A 8 -7.23 7.62 12.46
C ARG A 8 -7.95 8.52 11.47
N ALA A 9 -7.43 9.71 11.25
CA ALA A 9 -7.99 10.64 10.27
C ALA A 9 -7.97 10.07 8.84
N LEU A 10 -7.06 9.13 8.53
CA LEU A 10 -6.99 8.43 7.26
C LEU A 10 -7.89 7.16 7.20
N GLY A 11 -8.61 6.82 8.27
CA GLY A 11 -9.64 5.77 8.25
C GLY A 11 -9.41 4.58 9.20
N LEU A 12 -8.22 4.38 9.80
CA LEU A 12 -8.01 3.36 10.83
C LEU A 12 -8.54 3.89 12.16
N SER A 13 -9.85 3.70 12.41
CA SER A 13 -10.60 4.41 13.44
C SER A 13 -10.23 4.02 14.86
N SER A 14 -10.19 2.72 15.17
CA SER A 14 -9.96 2.23 16.54
C SER A 14 -8.48 1.92 16.83
N ASN A 15 -8.14 1.83 18.12
CA ASN A 15 -6.81 1.34 18.53
C ASN A 15 -6.54 -0.07 18.02
N ASN A 16 -7.57 -0.92 17.96
CA ASN A 16 -7.44 -2.29 17.49
C ASN A 16 -7.15 -2.33 15.99
N ASP A 17 -7.83 -1.50 15.18
CA ASP A 17 -7.56 -1.41 13.74
C ASP A 17 -6.11 -1.00 13.47
N ILE A 18 -5.60 -0.05 14.27
CA ILE A 18 -4.21 0.43 14.15
C ILE A 18 -3.22 -0.70 14.53
N ARG A 19 -3.47 -1.44 15.62
CA ARG A 19 -2.63 -2.58 16.02
C ARG A 19 -2.68 -3.71 15.02
N GLU A 20 -3.85 -4.04 14.53
CA GLU A 20 -4.02 -5.09 13.50
C GLU A 20 -3.26 -4.75 12.22
N PHE A 21 -3.31 -3.47 11.81
CA PHE A 21 -2.64 -3.02 10.59
C PHE A 21 -1.11 -2.97 10.72
N PHE A 22 -0.59 -2.37 11.81
CA PHE A 22 0.85 -2.12 11.97
C PHE A 22 1.59 -3.20 12.79
N GLY A 23 0.87 -4.09 13.47
CA GLY A 23 1.45 -5.04 14.42
C GLY A 23 1.76 -4.42 15.79
N ASP A 24 2.21 -5.26 16.72
CA ASP A 24 2.56 -4.84 18.08
C ASP A 24 3.95 -4.18 18.10
N ASP A 25 4.02 -2.91 18.48
CA ASP A 25 5.27 -2.15 18.65
C ASP A 25 5.15 -1.21 19.85
N ASP A 26 6.14 -1.25 20.77
CA ASP A 26 6.13 -0.43 21.98
C ASP A 26 6.03 1.07 21.68
N ARG A 27 6.59 1.53 20.56
CA ARG A 27 6.52 2.93 20.14
C ARG A 27 5.12 3.31 19.68
N LEU A 28 4.41 2.36 19.04
CA LEU A 28 3.01 2.54 18.65
C LEU A 28 2.14 2.66 19.90
N GLU A 29 2.30 1.75 20.88
CA GLU A 29 1.56 1.80 22.15
C GLU A 29 1.81 3.12 22.91
N ALA A 30 3.06 3.52 23.05
CA ALA A 30 3.40 4.81 23.69
C ALA A 30 2.81 6.03 22.96
N THR A 31 2.55 5.91 21.66
CA THR A 31 1.89 6.96 20.86
C THR A 31 0.38 6.92 21.03
N LEU A 32 -0.22 5.72 21.07
CA LEU A 32 -1.64 5.51 21.35
C LEU A 32 -2.04 6.04 22.72
N GLU A 33 -1.18 5.87 23.74
CA GLU A 33 -1.42 6.43 25.09
C GLU A 33 -1.48 7.97 25.10
N LYS A 34 -0.76 8.63 24.20
CA LYS A 34 -0.75 10.11 24.06
C LYS A 34 -1.86 10.62 23.16
N ASP A 35 -2.50 9.75 22.40
CA ASP A 35 -3.57 10.11 21.47
C ASP A 35 -4.89 10.29 22.23
N THR A 36 -5.41 11.48 22.24
CA THR A 36 -6.68 11.81 22.90
C THR A 36 -7.90 11.52 22.05
N THR A 37 -7.72 11.20 20.76
CA THR A 37 -8.80 10.92 19.81
C THR A 37 -9.19 9.44 19.84
N LYS A 38 -10.48 9.15 19.62
CA LYS A 38 -11.03 7.78 19.74
C LYS A 38 -11.51 7.19 18.43
N ASN A 39 -11.78 8.03 17.47
CA ASN A 39 -12.33 7.65 16.16
C ASN A 39 -11.86 8.61 15.05
N THR A 40 -12.23 8.29 13.81
CA THR A 40 -11.87 9.07 12.61
C THR A 40 -12.38 10.52 12.68
N GLU A 41 -13.61 10.74 13.14
CA GLU A 41 -14.23 12.07 13.20
C GLU A 41 -13.46 12.99 14.18
N GLU A 42 -13.18 12.52 15.39
CA GLU A 42 -12.41 13.28 16.38
C GLU A 42 -11.00 13.57 15.88
N ALA A 43 -10.40 12.60 15.21
CA ALA A 43 -9.05 12.73 14.65
C ALA A 43 -9.01 13.77 13.51
N LEU A 44 -9.98 13.76 12.60
CA LEU A 44 -10.10 14.75 11.52
C LEU A 44 -10.24 16.16 12.10
N LEU A 45 -11.10 16.34 13.10
CA LEU A 45 -11.28 17.65 13.78
C LEU A 45 -10.00 18.12 14.48
N GLU A 46 -9.26 17.18 15.11
CA GLU A 46 -8.00 17.51 15.79
C GLU A 46 -6.90 17.89 14.77
N VAL A 47 -6.79 17.16 13.66
CA VAL A 47 -5.88 17.48 12.55
C VAL A 47 -6.22 18.87 12.01
N TYR A 48 -7.49 19.17 11.76
CA TYR A 48 -7.93 20.46 11.27
C TYR A 48 -7.56 21.61 12.22
N ARG A 49 -7.83 21.45 13.53
CA ARG A 49 -7.45 22.46 14.54
C ARG A 49 -5.95 22.78 14.54
N LYS A 50 -5.11 21.75 14.31
CA LYS A 50 -3.65 21.95 14.25
C LYS A 50 -3.20 22.64 12.98
N LEU A 51 -3.87 22.40 11.85
CA LEU A 51 -3.53 22.97 10.55
C LEU A 51 -4.14 24.39 10.37
N ARG A 52 -5.32 24.63 10.96
CA ARG A 52 -6.08 25.89 10.87
C ARG A 52 -6.44 26.44 12.25
N PRO A 53 -5.45 26.88 13.04
CA PRO A 53 -5.74 27.45 14.36
C PRO A 53 -6.59 28.71 14.24
N GLY A 54 -7.66 28.76 15.04
CA GLY A 54 -8.57 29.91 15.06
C GLY A 54 -9.84 29.75 14.22
N GLU A 55 -9.93 28.75 13.36
CA GLU A 55 -11.17 28.43 12.64
C GLU A 55 -11.98 27.35 13.39
N PRO A 56 -13.30 27.52 13.58
CA PRO A 56 -14.13 26.47 14.18
C PRO A 56 -14.20 25.27 13.24
N PRO A 57 -13.79 24.07 13.69
CA PRO A 57 -13.78 22.89 12.85
C PRO A 57 -15.21 22.33 12.67
N THR A 58 -15.57 22.04 11.41
CA THR A 58 -16.70 21.15 11.08
C THR A 58 -16.14 19.88 10.47
N LEU A 59 -16.85 18.75 10.57
CA LEU A 59 -16.39 17.49 10.00
C LEU A 59 -16.18 17.63 8.49
N GLU A 60 -17.12 18.20 7.77
CA GLU A 60 -17.06 18.43 6.32
C GLU A 60 -15.83 19.28 5.91
N SER A 61 -15.55 20.37 6.64
CA SER A 61 -14.39 21.21 6.33
C SER A 61 -13.06 20.47 6.65
N ALA A 62 -13.03 19.63 7.69
CA ALA A 62 -11.88 18.84 8.05
C ALA A 62 -11.59 17.74 7.01
N GLU A 63 -12.60 16.98 6.57
CA GLU A 63 -12.49 16.00 5.51
C GLU A 63 -12.03 16.61 4.20
N THR A 64 -12.69 17.68 3.76
CA THR A 64 -12.32 18.40 2.55
C THR A 64 -10.88 18.90 2.62
N HIS A 65 -10.46 19.42 3.77
CA HIS A 65 -9.10 19.92 3.95
C HIS A 65 -8.04 18.83 3.87
N VAL A 66 -8.26 17.68 4.54
CA VAL A 66 -7.36 16.51 4.50
C VAL A 66 -7.30 15.94 3.09
N ASN A 67 -8.46 15.77 2.42
CA ASN A 67 -8.52 15.29 1.05
C ASN A 67 -7.76 16.21 0.08
N ASN A 68 -7.99 17.52 0.15
CA ASN A 68 -7.29 18.49 -0.68
C ASN A 68 -5.79 18.57 -0.39
N LEU A 69 -5.39 18.29 0.86
CA LEU A 69 -3.99 18.36 1.25
C LEU A 69 -3.18 17.14 0.84
N PHE A 70 -3.78 15.94 0.85
CA PHE A 70 -3.06 14.68 0.66
C PHE A 70 -3.50 13.84 -0.55
N PHE A 71 -4.70 14.07 -1.10
CA PHE A 71 -5.29 13.20 -2.12
C PHE A 71 -5.80 13.94 -3.37
N ASP A 72 -5.74 15.26 -3.40
CA ASP A 72 -6.13 16.04 -4.58
C ASP A 72 -5.10 15.80 -5.72
N PRO A 73 -5.48 15.15 -6.83
CA PRO A 73 -4.57 14.87 -7.94
C PRO A 73 -3.97 16.12 -8.57
N HIS A 74 -4.66 17.28 -8.52
CA HIS A 74 -4.14 18.55 -9.04
C HIS A 74 -2.99 19.10 -8.20
N ARG A 75 -2.87 18.69 -6.92
CA ARG A 75 -1.79 19.11 -6.02
C ARG A 75 -0.69 18.09 -5.92
N TYR A 76 -1.02 16.82 -6.12
CA TYR A 76 -0.11 15.67 -5.93
C TYR A 76 0.12 14.91 -7.22
N ASP A 77 0.33 15.59 -8.31
CA ASP A 77 0.94 14.97 -9.47
C ASP A 77 2.43 14.74 -9.17
N ILE A 78 2.70 13.57 -8.60
CA ILE A 78 4.07 13.11 -8.40
C ILE A 78 4.64 12.82 -9.78
N SER A 79 5.71 13.53 -10.16
CA SER A 79 6.40 13.29 -11.42
C SER A 79 6.79 11.81 -11.57
N ARG A 80 6.91 11.33 -12.82
CA ARG A 80 7.34 9.95 -13.14
C ARG A 80 8.59 9.53 -12.37
N VAL A 81 9.57 10.41 -12.24
CA VAL A 81 10.80 10.16 -11.46
C VAL A 81 10.49 9.98 -9.96
N GLY A 82 9.56 10.75 -9.42
CA GLY A 82 9.11 10.63 -8.04
C GLY A 82 8.39 9.30 -7.80
N ARG A 83 7.45 8.90 -8.69
CA ARG A 83 6.76 7.60 -8.62
C ARG A 83 7.75 6.44 -8.69
N TYR A 84 8.72 6.48 -9.59
CA TYR A 84 9.77 5.47 -9.68
C TYR A 84 10.55 5.32 -8.35
N LYS A 85 10.96 6.43 -7.73
CA LYS A 85 11.66 6.42 -6.44
C LYS A 85 10.82 5.83 -5.31
N TYR A 86 9.52 6.17 -5.26
CA TYR A 86 8.61 5.61 -4.27
C TYR A 86 8.37 4.12 -4.50
N ASN A 87 8.15 3.69 -5.74
CA ASN A 87 7.99 2.29 -6.08
C ASN A 87 9.22 1.48 -5.67
N LYS A 88 10.43 1.98 -5.93
CA LYS A 88 11.66 1.33 -5.51
C LYS A 88 11.80 1.25 -3.98
N LYS A 89 11.51 2.33 -3.26
CA LYS A 89 11.64 2.36 -1.79
C LYS A 89 10.60 1.51 -1.06
N LEU A 90 9.42 1.36 -1.64
CA LEU A 90 8.28 0.65 -1.04
C LEU A 90 8.11 -0.76 -1.59
N ALA A 91 8.96 -1.20 -2.53
CA ALA A 91 9.06 -2.59 -2.96
C ALA A 91 9.40 -3.50 -1.78
N LEU A 92 8.91 -4.73 -1.79
CA LEU A 92 9.19 -5.71 -0.73
C LEU A 92 10.63 -6.22 -0.79
N THR A 93 11.19 -6.41 -1.98
CA THR A 93 12.46 -7.10 -2.22
C THR A 93 13.56 -6.71 -1.23
N ASP A 94 14.00 -5.46 -1.26
CA ASP A 94 15.11 -4.96 -0.41
C ASP A 94 14.79 -4.98 1.10
N ARG A 95 13.51 -5.09 1.45
CA ARG A 95 13.04 -5.00 2.85
C ARG A 95 12.76 -6.34 3.50
N ILE A 96 12.59 -7.40 2.71
CA ILE A 96 12.36 -8.77 3.20
C ILE A 96 13.52 -9.71 2.90
N GLU A 97 14.44 -9.34 2.01
CA GLU A 97 15.63 -10.11 1.70
C GLU A 97 16.43 -10.45 2.97
N GLY A 98 16.83 -11.70 3.10
CA GLY A 98 17.59 -12.22 4.24
C GLY A 98 16.78 -12.43 5.52
N GLY A 99 15.53 -11.98 5.59
CA GLY A 99 14.58 -12.24 6.67
C GLY A 99 14.07 -13.68 6.66
N ILE A 100 13.55 -14.15 7.79
CA ILE A 100 12.88 -15.45 7.90
C ILE A 100 11.38 -15.17 7.92
N THR A 101 10.63 -15.75 6.98
CA THR A 101 9.17 -15.57 6.96
C THR A 101 8.50 -16.27 8.13
N VAL A 102 7.54 -15.59 8.77
CA VAL A 102 6.79 -16.14 9.90
C VAL A 102 5.63 -17.02 9.45
N TYR A 103 5.05 -16.72 8.30
CA TYR A 103 3.90 -17.41 7.71
C TYR A 103 4.20 -17.84 6.29
N ASP A 104 3.44 -18.82 5.80
CA ASP A 104 3.44 -19.19 4.38
C ASP A 104 3.02 -17.98 3.54
N ILE A 105 3.70 -17.78 2.42
CA ILE A 105 3.44 -16.68 1.49
C ILE A 105 2.89 -17.26 0.19
N TYR A 106 1.69 -16.85 -0.18
CA TYR A 106 1.02 -17.28 -1.41
C TYR A 106 0.89 -16.11 -2.40
N SER A 107 0.95 -16.44 -3.69
CA SER A 107 0.61 -15.50 -4.74
C SER A 107 -0.87 -15.10 -4.62
N PRO A 108 -1.21 -13.80 -4.50
CA PRO A 108 -2.60 -13.36 -4.40
C PRO A 108 -3.34 -13.48 -5.74
N PHE A 109 -2.62 -13.77 -6.85
CA PHE A 109 -3.18 -13.95 -8.18
C PHE A 109 -3.42 -15.42 -8.50
N THR A 110 -2.39 -16.29 -8.32
CA THR A 110 -2.46 -17.70 -8.70
C THR A 110 -2.77 -18.63 -7.53
N GLY A 111 -2.60 -18.20 -6.29
CA GLY A 111 -2.69 -19.06 -5.10
C GLY A 111 -1.48 -19.98 -4.89
N GLU A 112 -0.44 -19.88 -5.73
CA GLU A 112 0.78 -20.68 -5.62
C GLU A 112 1.58 -20.30 -4.37
N LEU A 113 2.16 -21.32 -3.70
CA LEU A 113 3.06 -21.13 -2.55
C LEU A 113 4.40 -20.58 -3.04
N LEU A 114 4.75 -19.37 -2.59
CA LEU A 114 6.01 -18.69 -2.94
C LEU A 114 7.12 -18.95 -1.91
N ALA A 115 6.76 -19.06 -0.64
CA ALA A 115 7.68 -19.38 0.45
C ALA A 115 6.94 -20.03 1.62
N GLU A 116 7.59 -21.00 2.28
CA GLU A 116 7.06 -21.67 3.48
C GLU A 116 7.42 -20.90 4.76
N ALA A 117 6.59 -21.03 5.79
CA ALA A 117 6.87 -20.45 7.11
C ALA A 117 8.20 -20.97 7.65
N GLY A 118 9.02 -20.09 8.22
CA GLY A 118 10.36 -20.41 8.73
C GLY A 118 11.47 -20.42 7.66
N GLU A 119 11.13 -20.15 6.41
CA GLU A 119 12.11 -20.11 5.33
C GLU A 119 12.86 -18.77 5.31
N LYS A 120 14.18 -18.82 5.09
CA LYS A 120 14.98 -17.63 4.86
C LYS A 120 14.84 -17.17 3.41
N LEU A 121 14.39 -15.92 3.23
CA LEU A 121 14.15 -15.36 1.92
C LEU A 121 15.46 -14.98 1.23
N THR A 122 15.75 -15.63 0.10
CA THR A 122 16.85 -15.24 -0.82
C THR A 122 16.40 -14.03 -1.65
N THR A 123 17.35 -13.40 -2.34
CA THR A 123 17.07 -12.29 -3.27
C THR A 123 16.04 -12.71 -4.32
N GLU A 124 16.21 -13.90 -4.94
CA GLU A 124 15.30 -14.40 -5.97
C GLU A 124 13.88 -14.64 -5.44
N LYS A 125 13.76 -15.16 -4.21
CA LYS A 125 12.44 -15.35 -3.58
C LYS A 125 11.80 -14.02 -3.19
N ALA A 126 12.57 -13.09 -2.66
CA ALA A 126 12.07 -11.75 -2.33
C ALA A 126 11.57 -11.00 -3.58
N GLU A 127 12.30 -11.11 -4.70
CA GLU A 127 11.87 -10.59 -6.00
C GLU A 127 10.59 -11.27 -6.51
N ALA A 128 10.51 -12.59 -6.42
CA ALA A 128 9.32 -13.33 -6.84
C ALA A 128 8.07 -12.93 -6.01
N ILE A 129 8.23 -12.75 -4.70
CA ILE A 129 7.16 -12.30 -3.81
C ILE A 129 6.70 -10.88 -4.17
N ASP A 130 7.63 -9.94 -4.41
CA ASP A 130 7.31 -8.57 -4.81
C ASP A 130 6.59 -8.52 -6.16
N ARG A 131 7.10 -9.26 -7.16
CA ARG A 131 6.51 -9.36 -8.51
C ARG A 131 5.13 -10.02 -8.52
N ALA A 132 4.87 -10.98 -7.62
CA ALA A 132 3.56 -11.61 -7.49
C ALA A 132 2.46 -10.71 -6.93
N GLY A 133 2.77 -9.47 -6.54
CA GLY A 133 1.80 -8.51 -6.01
C GLY A 133 1.41 -8.77 -4.55
N VAL A 134 2.25 -9.46 -3.78
CA VAL A 134 2.01 -9.67 -2.35
C VAL A 134 1.99 -8.34 -1.63
N LYS A 135 0.93 -8.10 -0.85
CA LYS A 135 0.71 -6.82 -0.18
C LYS A 135 1.54 -6.67 1.09
N GLU A 136 1.66 -7.74 1.85
CA GLU A 136 2.34 -7.72 3.15
C GLU A 136 3.06 -9.03 3.44
N VAL A 137 4.20 -8.95 4.11
CA VAL A 137 4.99 -10.09 4.56
C VAL A 137 5.40 -9.85 6.00
N THR A 138 5.25 -10.86 6.87
CA THR A 138 5.78 -10.82 8.23
C THR A 138 7.08 -11.60 8.29
N ILE A 139 8.16 -10.94 8.67
CA ILE A 139 9.48 -11.55 8.84
C ILE A 139 9.91 -11.53 10.30
N ASP A 140 10.67 -12.53 10.70
CA ASP A 140 11.37 -12.57 11.98
C ASP A 140 12.76 -11.92 11.81
N LEU A 141 13.01 -10.90 12.61
CA LEU A 141 14.30 -10.24 12.76
C LEU A 141 14.77 -10.39 14.19
N GLU A 142 15.65 -11.35 14.45
CA GLU A 142 16.25 -11.59 15.77
C GLU A 142 15.22 -11.85 16.88
N GLY A 143 14.16 -12.62 16.57
CA GLY A 143 13.07 -12.94 17.50
C GLY A 143 11.98 -11.86 17.60
N LYS A 144 12.04 -10.85 16.75
CA LYS A 144 11.01 -9.81 16.63
C LYS A 144 10.28 -9.93 15.31
N HIS A 145 8.96 -10.13 15.36
CA HIS A 145 8.12 -10.18 14.16
C HIS A 145 7.89 -8.77 13.63
N VAL A 146 8.27 -8.54 12.39
CA VAL A 146 8.10 -7.26 11.70
C VAL A 146 7.21 -7.44 10.48
N LYS A 147 6.11 -6.70 10.44
CA LYS A 147 5.21 -6.64 9.30
C LYS A 147 5.74 -5.64 8.27
N VAL A 148 6.02 -6.12 7.07
CA VAL A 148 6.50 -5.30 5.95
C VAL A 148 5.37 -5.17 4.93
N ILE A 149 4.98 -3.94 4.63
CA ILE A 149 3.85 -3.62 3.74
C ILE A 149 4.40 -3.00 2.45
N SER A 150 3.97 -3.52 1.29
CA SER A 150 4.30 -2.97 -0.02
C SER A 150 3.39 -1.80 -0.40
N ASN A 151 3.74 -1.08 -1.48
CA ASN A 151 2.84 -0.11 -2.11
C ASN A 151 1.85 -0.76 -3.09
N ASN A 152 1.88 -2.09 -3.23
CA ASN A 152 1.01 -2.87 -4.10
C ASN A 152 1.07 -2.47 -5.59
N MET A 153 2.24 -2.02 -6.05
CA MET A 153 2.49 -1.63 -7.44
C MET A 153 3.28 -2.72 -8.17
N VAL A 154 2.74 -3.21 -9.28
CA VAL A 154 3.28 -4.33 -10.06
C VAL A 154 3.49 -3.96 -11.51
N ASP A 155 4.30 -4.74 -12.22
CA ASP A 155 4.42 -4.66 -13.66
C ASP A 155 3.27 -5.45 -14.31
N PRO A 156 2.44 -4.86 -15.18
CA PRO A 156 1.35 -5.57 -15.85
C PRO A 156 1.81 -6.82 -16.63
N LEU A 157 3.03 -6.79 -17.18
CA LEU A 157 3.57 -7.91 -17.95
C LEU A 157 3.82 -9.18 -17.12
N ASP A 158 3.88 -9.07 -15.80
CA ASP A 158 3.98 -10.25 -14.93
C ASP A 158 2.64 -11.00 -14.81
N PHE A 159 1.52 -10.43 -15.28
CA PHE A 159 0.15 -10.95 -15.07
C PHE A 159 -0.66 -11.17 -16.36
N ILE A 160 -0.27 -10.53 -17.46
CA ILE A 160 -1.04 -10.56 -18.71
C ILE A 160 -0.21 -11.27 -19.79
N GLU A 161 -0.61 -12.48 -20.14
CA GLU A 161 0.02 -13.23 -21.24
C GLU A 161 -0.31 -12.61 -22.60
N GLY A 162 0.67 -12.64 -23.52
CA GLY A 162 0.49 -12.20 -24.89
C GLY A 162 0.48 -10.69 -25.12
N VAL A 163 0.62 -9.88 -24.06
CA VAL A 163 0.76 -8.42 -24.14
C VAL A 163 2.23 -8.03 -24.15
N THR A 164 2.60 -7.09 -25.00
CA THR A 164 3.95 -6.55 -25.10
C THR A 164 4.10 -5.19 -24.43
N ARG A 165 5.34 -4.79 -24.14
CA ARG A 165 5.62 -3.46 -23.60
C ARG A 165 5.15 -2.35 -24.55
N ASP A 166 5.33 -2.53 -25.87
CA ASP A 166 4.94 -1.55 -26.88
C ASP A 166 3.42 -1.31 -26.85
N GLN A 167 2.61 -2.37 -26.71
CA GLN A 167 1.15 -2.25 -26.59
C GLN A 167 0.71 -1.50 -25.32
N LEU A 168 1.42 -1.72 -24.19
CA LEU A 168 1.15 -0.95 -22.98
C LEU A 168 1.55 0.53 -23.12
N GLU A 169 2.65 0.82 -23.83
CA GLU A 169 3.07 2.18 -24.11
C GLU A 169 2.10 2.93 -25.06
N GLU A 170 1.50 2.24 -26.03
CA GLU A 170 0.46 2.79 -26.90
C GLU A 170 -0.78 3.30 -26.13
N ILE A 171 -1.11 2.63 -25.01
CA ILE A 171 -2.18 3.05 -24.10
C ILE A 171 -1.69 3.89 -22.92
N ALA A 172 -0.48 4.47 -23.03
CA ALA A 172 0.18 5.31 -22.03
C ALA A 172 0.53 4.63 -20.68
N ILE A 173 0.53 3.30 -20.60
CA ILE A 173 0.97 2.54 -19.45
C ILE A 173 2.46 2.21 -19.60
N ASN A 174 3.32 3.01 -18.99
CA ASN A 174 4.79 2.87 -19.08
C ASN A 174 5.47 2.79 -17.70
N GLU A 175 4.71 2.51 -16.66
CA GLU A 175 5.17 2.35 -15.28
C GLU A 175 4.34 1.28 -14.54
N LYS A 176 4.75 0.94 -13.32
CA LYS A 176 4.01 -0.01 -12.48
C LYS A 176 2.60 0.49 -12.20
N VAL A 177 1.64 -0.43 -12.17
CA VAL A 177 0.22 -0.18 -11.89
C VAL A 177 -0.20 -0.79 -10.56
N ARG A 178 -1.35 -0.37 -10.04
CA ARG A 178 -1.90 -0.93 -8.79
C ARG A 178 -2.43 -2.34 -9.03
N PHE A 179 -1.89 -3.31 -8.29
CA PHE A 179 -2.23 -4.73 -8.44
C PHE A 179 -3.73 -5.02 -8.25
N SER A 180 -4.39 -4.40 -7.25
CA SER A 180 -5.82 -4.64 -7.01
C SER A 180 -6.70 -4.25 -8.20
N VAL A 181 -6.40 -3.11 -8.84
CA VAL A 181 -7.12 -2.64 -10.03
C VAL A 181 -6.82 -3.53 -11.24
N LEU A 182 -5.53 -3.86 -11.45
CA LEU A 182 -5.12 -4.76 -12.52
C LEU A 182 -5.81 -6.12 -12.41
N LYS A 183 -5.86 -6.69 -11.20
CA LYS A 183 -6.50 -7.97 -10.93
C LYS A 183 -7.99 -7.94 -11.28
N GLU A 184 -8.72 -6.90 -10.84
CA GLU A 184 -10.14 -6.72 -11.16
C GLU A 184 -10.38 -6.66 -12.68
N ILE A 185 -9.55 -5.90 -13.41
CA ILE A 185 -9.66 -5.78 -14.86
C ILE A 185 -9.37 -7.12 -15.54
N ILE A 186 -8.34 -7.87 -15.09
CA ILE A 186 -8.03 -9.18 -15.65
C ILE A 186 -9.14 -10.20 -15.35
N GLU A 187 -9.70 -10.21 -14.15
CA GLU A 187 -10.79 -11.11 -13.77
C GLU A 187 -12.06 -10.86 -14.61
N GLU A 188 -12.32 -9.63 -15.03
CA GLU A 188 -13.51 -9.24 -15.77
C GLU A 188 -13.32 -9.36 -17.30
N TYR A 189 -12.14 -9.02 -17.82
CA TYR A 189 -11.88 -8.88 -19.25
C TYR A 189 -10.70 -9.72 -19.79
N GLY A 190 -10.08 -10.56 -18.94
CA GLY A 190 -8.85 -11.28 -19.30
C GLY A 190 -8.95 -12.28 -20.44
N ASP A 191 -10.17 -12.69 -20.80
CA ASP A 191 -10.42 -13.62 -21.92
C ASP A 191 -10.23 -12.96 -23.30
N ASP A 192 -10.25 -11.62 -23.38
CA ASP A 192 -10.07 -10.85 -24.61
C ASP A 192 -9.02 -9.75 -24.41
N THR A 193 -7.85 -9.96 -24.99
CA THR A 193 -6.70 -9.04 -24.84
C THR A 193 -6.98 -7.63 -25.38
N GLU A 194 -7.79 -7.50 -26.42
CA GLU A 194 -8.10 -6.19 -27.03
C GLU A 194 -9.01 -5.39 -26.09
N ILE A 195 -10.07 -6.02 -25.57
CA ILE A 195 -10.97 -5.41 -24.58
C ILE A 195 -10.21 -5.10 -23.29
N LEU A 196 -9.35 -6.02 -22.83
CA LEU A 196 -8.52 -5.83 -21.65
C LEU A 196 -7.66 -4.56 -21.75
N LEU A 197 -6.96 -4.37 -22.88
CA LEU A 197 -6.14 -3.18 -23.11
C LEU A 197 -6.97 -1.89 -23.19
N GLU A 198 -8.17 -1.94 -23.79
CA GLU A 198 -9.09 -0.81 -23.80
C GLU A 198 -9.53 -0.41 -22.39
N GLN A 199 -9.85 -1.38 -21.53
CA GLN A 199 -10.25 -1.12 -20.12
C GLN A 199 -9.07 -0.63 -19.27
N MET A 200 -7.86 -1.09 -19.54
CA MET A 200 -6.66 -0.59 -18.87
C MET A 200 -6.31 0.85 -19.25
N ALA A 201 -6.78 1.34 -20.40
CA ALA A 201 -6.55 2.71 -20.87
C ALA A 201 -7.48 3.74 -20.22
N LEU A 202 -8.59 3.31 -19.59
CA LEU A 202 -9.59 4.17 -18.92
C LEU A 202 -9.19 4.50 -17.49
#